data_7a6ade4715d31f60a0239c17beef657e
#
_entry.id   7a6ade4715d31f60a0239c17beef657e
#
_cell.length_a   1.000
_cell.length_b   1.000
_cell.length_c   1.000
_cell.angle_alpha   90.00
_cell.angle_beta   90.00
_cell.angle_gamma   90.00
#
_symmetry.space_group_name_H-M   'P 1'
#
loop_
_entity.id
_entity.type
_entity.pdbx_description
1 polymer ?
#
loop_
_entity_poly.entity_id
_entity_poly.type
_entity_poly.pdbx_seq_one_letter_code
_entity_poly.pdbx_strand_id
1 'polypeptide(L)'
;MTAERRIFGAALVLVTAVLVGLGLGAAFSPPGSTRALAVPALGLQTLLTVGALPRRERAVELRPGLILLGLHLALASLPLALVALAIGLDDPLGFGLFLIAAAPPAALIPAYADVAEVPGGDLLVFVLIAYGLALVLTPAAVYLAAGELVGLGPIALTLGAGLVAPALLARALHPPIARIPQRVRRGAVNTTVIVICFGLGGGMFKGLDSDDFSAPTLGLVVAALVARSALGGALAARIAPAELATEAPFAVAFKNVALAAAVGGSLSGAVAALPGLVAFPVEILYFLFLAQRRARSSAQA
;
A
#
# COMPACT_ATOMS: atom_id res chain seq x y z
N MET A 1 8.62 -28.83 4.18
CA MET A 1 8.90 -27.62 3.36
C MET A 1 9.47 -26.59 4.31
N THR A 2 10.67 -26.09 4.06
CA THR A 2 11.34 -25.11 4.93
C THR A 2 10.53 -23.80 4.98
N ALA A 3 10.64 -23.03 6.07
CA ALA A 3 10.00 -21.71 6.22
C ALA A 3 10.33 -20.79 5.04
N GLU A 4 11.59 -20.82 4.59
CA GLU A 4 12.08 -20.04 3.46
C GLU A 4 11.32 -20.35 2.16
N ARG A 5 11.12 -21.64 1.81
CA ARG A 5 10.34 -22.04 0.62
C ARG A 5 8.89 -21.62 0.70
N ARG A 6 8.29 -21.64 1.90
CA ARG A 6 6.91 -21.22 2.13
C ARG A 6 6.74 -19.71 1.94
N ILE A 7 7.64 -18.91 2.53
CA ILE A 7 7.65 -17.46 2.44
C ILE A 7 7.89 -17.03 0.98
N PHE A 8 8.92 -17.58 0.33
CA PHE A 8 9.22 -17.27 -1.06
C PHE A 8 8.08 -17.65 -2.00
N GLY A 9 7.47 -18.82 -1.82
CA GLY A 9 6.31 -19.24 -2.61
C GLY A 9 5.11 -18.31 -2.46
N ALA A 10 4.79 -17.88 -1.23
CA ALA A 10 3.68 -16.94 -0.99
C ALA A 10 3.95 -15.57 -1.63
N ALA A 11 5.17 -15.08 -1.54
CA ALA A 11 5.57 -13.82 -2.14
C ALA A 11 5.57 -13.89 -3.68
N LEU A 12 6.03 -15.00 -4.27
CA LEU A 12 5.98 -15.22 -5.72
C LEU A 12 4.55 -15.23 -6.24
N VAL A 13 3.61 -15.87 -5.53
CA VAL A 13 2.18 -15.85 -5.91
C VAL A 13 1.64 -14.42 -5.91
N LEU A 14 2.02 -13.59 -4.94
CA LEU A 14 1.59 -12.21 -4.88
C LEU A 14 2.16 -11.37 -6.04
N VAL A 15 3.46 -11.53 -6.36
CA VAL A 15 4.09 -10.90 -7.55
C VAL A 15 3.35 -11.30 -8.82
N THR A 16 3.08 -12.60 -8.98
CA THR A 16 2.34 -13.11 -10.14
C THR A 16 0.94 -12.51 -10.20
N ALA A 17 0.24 -12.40 -9.07
CA ALA A 17 -1.09 -11.77 -9.02
C ALA A 17 -1.06 -10.31 -9.52
N VAL A 18 -0.07 -9.53 -9.12
CA VAL A 18 0.11 -8.14 -9.60
C VAL A 18 0.37 -8.10 -11.10
N LEU A 19 1.34 -8.87 -11.58
CA LEU A 19 1.71 -8.87 -13.01
C LEU A 19 0.57 -9.36 -13.89
N VAL A 20 -0.13 -10.41 -13.48
CA VAL A 20 -1.32 -10.93 -14.17
C VAL A 20 -2.44 -9.89 -14.18
N GLY A 21 -2.72 -9.26 -13.04
CA GLY A 21 -3.73 -8.22 -12.95
C GLY A 21 -3.44 -7.04 -13.86
N LEU A 22 -2.23 -6.49 -13.82
CA LEU A 22 -1.81 -5.39 -14.70
C LEU A 22 -1.85 -5.78 -16.18
N GLY A 23 -1.33 -6.95 -16.54
CA GLY A 23 -1.31 -7.42 -17.92
C GLY A 23 -2.72 -7.67 -18.48
N LEU A 24 -3.60 -8.31 -17.73
CA LEU A 24 -5.00 -8.49 -18.12
C LEU A 24 -5.75 -7.15 -18.21
N GLY A 25 -5.48 -6.22 -17.28
CA GLY A 25 -6.06 -4.88 -17.31
C GLY A 25 -5.65 -4.11 -18.56
N ALA A 26 -4.37 -4.12 -18.90
CA ALA A 26 -3.84 -3.50 -20.11
C ALA A 26 -4.48 -4.07 -21.39
N ALA A 27 -4.69 -5.40 -21.43
CA ALA A 27 -5.23 -6.08 -22.60
C ALA A 27 -6.76 -5.95 -22.76
N PHE A 28 -7.51 -6.05 -21.65
CA PHE A 28 -8.96 -6.33 -21.73
C PHE A 28 -9.86 -5.32 -20.99
N SER A 29 -9.32 -4.39 -20.19
CA SER A 29 -10.19 -3.51 -19.41
C SER A 29 -10.89 -2.45 -20.29
N PRO A 30 -12.22 -2.32 -20.20
CA PRO A 30 -12.94 -1.23 -20.85
C PRO A 30 -12.60 0.12 -20.23
N PRO A 31 -12.59 1.22 -20.97
CA PRO A 31 -12.42 2.55 -20.42
C PRO A 31 -13.48 2.83 -19.33
N GLY A 32 -13.05 3.31 -18.17
CA GLY A 32 -13.94 3.72 -17.07
C GLY A 32 -14.41 2.61 -16.10
N SER A 33 -14.17 1.31 -16.39
CA SER A 33 -14.58 0.19 -15.51
C SER A 33 -13.74 0.06 -14.22
N THR A 34 -12.61 0.75 -14.17
CA THR A 34 -11.55 0.57 -13.18
C THR A 34 -11.96 0.93 -11.76
N ARG A 35 -12.72 2.03 -11.58
CA ARG A 35 -13.13 2.49 -10.24
C ARG A 35 -14.20 1.61 -9.61
N ALA A 36 -15.15 1.13 -10.40
CA ALA A 36 -16.26 0.32 -9.91
C ALA A 36 -15.79 -0.98 -9.27
N LEU A 37 -14.67 -1.54 -9.72
CA LEU A 37 -14.11 -2.80 -9.20
C LEU A 37 -13.04 -2.59 -8.13
N ALA A 38 -12.24 -1.52 -8.22
CA ALA A 38 -11.12 -1.31 -7.32
C ALA A 38 -11.55 -1.01 -5.87
N VAL A 39 -12.58 -0.20 -5.65
CA VAL A 39 -13.04 0.16 -4.29
C VAL A 39 -13.63 -1.05 -3.55
N PRO A 40 -14.56 -1.84 -4.12
CA PRO A 40 -15.04 -3.07 -3.47
C PRO A 40 -13.92 -4.09 -3.23
N ALA A 41 -13.01 -4.25 -4.20
CA ALA A 41 -11.89 -5.17 -4.04
C ALA A 41 -10.95 -4.74 -2.91
N LEU A 42 -10.63 -3.44 -2.81
CA LEU A 42 -9.87 -2.87 -1.71
C LEU A 42 -10.58 -3.05 -0.37
N GLY A 43 -11.90 -2.86 -0.33
CA GLY A 43 -12.72 -3.08 0.86
C GLY A 43 -12.70 -4.54 1.31
N LEU A 44 -12.87 -5.47 0.38
CA LEU A 44 -12.79 -6.90 0.69
C LEU A 44 -11.39 -7.30 1.15
N GLN A 45 -10.35 -6.78 0.51
CA GLN A 45 -8.97 -7.00 0.91
C GLN A 45 -8.72 -6.50 2.34
N THR A 46 -9.14 -5.28 2.66
CA THR A 46 -9.02 -4.69 4.00
C THR A 46 -9.78 -5.51 5.03
N LEU A 47 -11.02 -5.91 4.71
CA LEU A 47 -11.85 -6.76 5.57
C LEU A 47 -11.14 -8.08 5.92
N LEU A 48 -10.62 -8.79 4.92
CA LEU A 48 -9.97 -10.09 5.09
C LEU A 48 -8.63 -9.98 5.81
N THR A 49 -7.83 -8.95 5.53
CA THR A 49 -6.50 -8.79 6.13
C THR A 49 -6.60 -8.33 7.59
N VAL A 50 -7.39 -7.31 7.87
CA VAL A 50 -7.61 -6.79 9.23
C VAL A 50 -8.37 -7.80 10.10
N GLY A 51 -9.40 -8.46 9.53
CA GLY A 51 -10.19 -9.46 10.24
C GLY A 51 -9.44 -10.75 10.58
N ALA A 52 -8.32 -11.01 9.91
CA ALA A 52 -7.47 -12.17 10.18
C ALA A 52 -6.56 -12.00 11.40
N LEU A 53 -6.29 -10.77 11.79
CA LEU A 53 -5.36 -10.48 12.88
C LEU A 53 -5.96 -10.87 14.23
N PRO A 54 -5.19 -11.51 15.11
CA PRO A 54 -5.69 -11.94 16.42
C PRO A 54 -6.23 -10.76 17.21
N ARG A 55 -7.33 -10.99 17.94
CA ARG A 55 -7.77 -10.02 18.96
C ARG A 55 -6.74 -10.01 20.08
N ARG A 56 -6.13 -8.86 20.33
CA ARG A 56 -5.39 -8.68 21.57
C ARG A 56 -6.40 -8.70 22.74
N GLU A 57 -6.20 -9.63 23.66
CA GLU A 57 -6.98 -9.68 24.92
C GLU A 57 -6.55 -8.58 25.90
N ARG A 58 -5.32 -8.05 25.71
CA ARG A 58 -4.82 -6.93 26.51
C ARG A 58 -5.32 -5.59 25.95
N ALA A 59 -5.39 -4.61 26.82
CA ALA A 59 -5.68 -3.22 26.46
C ALA A 59 -4.83 -2.80 25.25
N VAL A 60 -5.47 -2.18 24.25
CA VAL A 60 -4.78 -1.73 23.05
C VAL A 60 -3.84 -0.60 23.44
N GLU A 61 -2.55 -0.90 23.46
CA GLU A 61 -1.54 0.14 23.66
C GLU A 61 -1.40 0.94 22.35
N LEU A 62 -1.75 2.22 22.43
CA LEU A 62 -1.66 3.12 21.27
C LEU A 62 -0.23 3.54 20.95
N ARG A 63 0.66 3.55 21.98
CA ARG A 63 2.03 4.03 21.87
C ARG A 63 2.83 3.36 20.75
N PRO A 64 2.88 2.02 20.61
CA PRO A 64 3.59 1.36 19.50
C PRO A 64 3.05 1.80 18.12
N GLY A 65 1.73 1.85 17.97
CA GLY A 65 1.10 2.30 16.73
C GLY A 65 1.42 3.75 16.37
N LEU A 66 1.47 4.63 17.36
CA LEU A 66 1.86 6.06 17.18
C LEU A 66 3.34 6.20 16.81
N ILE A 67 4.23 5.40 17.40
CA ILE A 67 5.65 5.38 17.02
C ILE A 67 5.79 4.94 15.55
N LEU A 68 5.14 3.83 15.16
CA LEU A 68 5.16 3.36 13.78
C LEU A 68 4.57 4.40 12.82
N LEU A 69 3.52 5.12 13.21
CA LEU A 69 2.96 6.22 12.43
C LEU A 69 3.96 7.37 12.27
N GLY A 70 4.63 7.77 13.35
CA GLY A 70 5.69 8.79 13.30
C GLY A 70 6.82 8.40 12.33
N LEU A 71 7.29 7.15 12.41
CA LEU A 71 8.29 6.62 11.48
C LEU A 71 7.79 6.60 10.03
N HIS A 72 6.54 6.20 9.81
CA HIS A 72 5.90 6.21 8.49
C HIS A 72 5.84 7.62 7.89
N LEU A 73 5.41 8.59 8.67
CA LEU A 73 5.33 9.98 8.22
C LEU A 73 6.73 10.57 7.94
N ALA A 74 7.68 10.34 8.84
CA ALA A 74 9.02 10.90 8.73
C ALA A 74 9.88 10.24 7.64
N LEU A 75 9.80 8.92 7.47
CA LEU A 75 10.70 8.16 6.60
C LEU A 75 10.07 7.72 5.27
N ALA A 76 8.73 7.68 5.19
CA ALA A 76 8.03 7.34 3.95
C ALA A 76 7.34 8.55 3.32
N SER A 77 6.51 9.27 4.08
CA SER A 77 5.69 10.34 3.51
C SER A 77 6.49 11.61 3.23
N LEU A 78 7.22 12.11 4.22
CA LEU A 78 7.95 13.39 4.09
C LEU A 78 9.01 13.38 2.98
N PRO A 79 9.89 12.36 2.84
CA PRO A 79 10.87 12.34 1.75
C PRO A 79 10.21 12.32 0.37
N LEU A 80 9.15 11.54 0.18
CA LEU A 80 8.41 11.51 -1.08
C LEU A 80 7.74 12.85 -1.38
N ALA A 81 7.16 13.50 -0.38
CA ALA A 81 6.55 14.82 -0.54
C ALA A 81 7.59 15.87 -0.95
N LEU A 82 8.79 15.85 -0.34
CA LEU A 82 9.87 16.76 -0.70
C LEU A 82 10.36 16.55 -2.13
N VAL A 83 10.52 15.31 -2.58
CA VAL A 83 10.87 15.00 -3.99
C VAL A 83 9.75 15.44 -4.93
N ALA A 84 8.50 15.18 -4.60
CA ALA A 84 7.35 15.61 -5.39
C ALA A 84 7.29 17.14 -5.55
N LEU A 85 7.53 17.87 -4.46
CA LEU A 85 7.62 19.34 -4.49
C LEU A 85 8.82 19.86 -5.31
N ALA A 86 9.93 19.14 -5.28
CA ALA A 86 11.10 19.48 -6.09
C ALA A 86 10.88 19.24 -7.59
N ILE A 87 10.09 18.24 -7.97
CA ILE A 87 9.64 18.00 -9.35
C ILE A 87 8.65 19.10 -9.77
N GLY A 88 7.76 19.51 -8.87
CA GLY A 88 6.63 20.41 -9.08
C GLY A 88 5.30 19.65 -9.10
N LEU A 89 4.28 20.22 -8.48
CA LEU A 89 2.95 19.61 -8.43
C LEU A 89 2.14 19.83 -9.71
N ASP A 90 2.56 20.76 -10.58
CA ASP A 90 2.02 20.95 -11.92
C ASP A 90 2.48 19.85 -12.90
N ASP A 91 3.61 19.18 -12.60
CA ASP A 91 4.05 17.99 -13.31
C ASP A 91 3.24 16.78 -12.87
N PRO A 92 2.58 16.04 -13.78
CA PRO A 92 1.77 14.88 -13.41
C PRO A 92 2.52 13.79 -12.63
N LEU A 93 3.81 13.57 -12.90
CA LEU A 93 4.63 12.62 -12.12
C LEU A 93 4.89 13.14 -10.70
N GLY A 94 5.19 14.44 -10.56
CA GLY A 94 5.33 15.10 -9.26
C GLY A 94 4.04 15.01 -8.45
N PHE A 95 2.91 15.33 -9.07
CA PHE A 95 1.60 15.20 -8.44
C PHE A 95 1.30 13.75 -8.02
N GLY A 96 1.52 12.77 -8.90
CA GLY A 96 1.34 11.36 -8.59
C GLY A 96 2.23 10.86 -7.44
N LEU A 97 3.48 11.31 -7.38
CA LEU A 97 4.39 11.01 -6.26
C LEU A 97 3.91 11.65 -4.95
N PHE A 98 3.39 12.88 -5.01
CA PHE A 98 2.78 13.55 -3.87
C PHE A 98 1.56 12.78 -3.34
N LEU A 99 0.73 12.25 -4.23
CA LEU A 99 -0.39 11.39 -3.85
C LEU A 99 0.06 10.13 -3.12
N ILE A 100 1.18 9.51 -3.51
CA ILE A 100 1.77 8.40 -2.76
C ILE A 100 2.23 8.88 -1.38
N ALA A 101 2.87 10.05 -1.28
CA ALA A 101 3.27 10.62 0.00
C ALA A 101 2.07 10.84 0.94
N ALA A 102 0.95 11.33 0.41
CA ALA A 102 -0.29 11.58 1.14
C ALA A 102 -1.15 10.34 1.40
N ALA A 103 -0.93 9.25 0.65
CA ALA A 103 -1.68 8.02 0.83
C ALA A 103 -1.40 7.36 2.19
N PRO A 104 -2.39 6.69 2.80
CA PRO A 104 -2.19 5.91 4.01
C PRO A 104 -1.30 4.68 3.75
N PRO A 105 -0.90 3.94 4.81
CA PRO A 105 -0.19 2.67 4.66
C PRO A 105 -1.00 1.65 3.86
N ALA A 106 -0.31 0.69 3.25
CA ALA A 106 -0.95 -0.35 2.44
C ALA A 106 -1.88 -1.23 3.28
N ALA A 107 -3.05 -1.56 2.72
CA ALA A 107 -3.97 -2.53 3.32
C ALA A 107 -3.37 -3.96 3.40
N LEU A 108 -2.32 -4.23 2.64
CA LEU A 108 -1.60 -5.51 2.63
C LEU A 108 -0.58 -5.67 3.75
N ILE A 109 -0.22 -4.63 4.50
CA ILE A 109 0.78 -4.72 5.58
C ILE A 109 0.50 -5.87 6.55
N PRO A 110 -0.72 -6.08 7.05
CA PRO A 110 -1.00 -7.21 7.92
C PRO A 110 -0.82 -8.58 7.25
N ALA A 111 -1.13 -8.67 5.95
CA ALA A 111 -0.91 -9.91 5.19
C ALA A 111 0.59 -10.16 4.94
N TYR A 112 1.35 -9.11 4.70
CA TYR A 112 2.81 -9.21 4.59
C TYR A 112 3.45 -9.65 5.90
N ALA A 113 3.01 -9.09 7.02
CA ALA A 113 3.46 -9.48 8.36
C ALA A 113 3.15 -10.97 8.65
N ASP A 114 1.93 -11.44 8.33
CA ASP A 114 1.53 -12.85 8.49
C ASP A 114 2.42 -13.79 7.65
N VAL A 115 2.73 -13.42 6.41
CA VAL A 115 3.62 -14.21 5.53
C VAL A 115 5.06 -14.22 6.05
N ALA A 116 5.57 -13.08 6.53
CA ALA A 116 6.92 -12.93 7.04
C ALA A 116 7.09 -13.41 8.50
N GLU A 117 6.02 -13.90 9.12
CA GLU A 117 5.99 -14.35 10.53
C GLU A 117 6.45 -13.24 11.50
N VAL A 118 5.99 -12.01 11.24
CA VAL A 118 6.23 -10.83 12.07
C VAL A 118 5.01 -10.60 12.98
N PRO A 119 5.20 -10.21 14.24
CA PRO A 119 4.08 -9.85 15.11
C PRO A 119 3.20 -8.75 14.49
N GLY A 120 1.91 -9.04 14.25
CA GLY A 120 1.03 -8.13 13.52
C GLY A 120 0.21 -7.17 14.40
N GLY A 121 0.31 -7.29 15.72
CA GLY A 121 -0.56 -6.56 16.64
C GLY A 121 -0.35 -5.05 16.61
N ASP A 122 0.89 -4.61 16.65
CA ASP A 122 1.23 -3.19 16.64
C ASP A 122 1.08 -2.56 15.25
N LEU A 123 1.37 -3.35 14.20
CA LEU A 123 1.06 -2.97 12.83
C LEU A 123 -0.44 -2.78 12.59
N LEU A 124 -1.30 -3.57 13.22
CA LEU A 124 -2.74 -3.35 13.15
C LEU A 124 -3.15 -2.02 13.78
N VAL A 125 -2.65 -1.73 14.98
CA VAL A 125 -2.93 -0.46 15.67
C VAL A 125 -2.46 0.72 14.81
N PHE A 126 -1.25 0.62 14.26
CA PHE A 126 -0.70 1.61 13.33
C PHE A 126 -1.61 1.82 12.11
N VAL A 127 -2.01 0.75 11.42
CA VAL A 127 -2.86 0.84 10.22
C VAL A 127 -4.22 1.47 10.54
N LEU A 128 -4.85 1.10 11.66
CA LEU A 128 -6.15 1.66 12.05
C LEU A 128 -6.06 3.16 12.37
N ILE A 129 -5.03 3.59 13.11
CA ILE A 129 -4.79 5.01 13.40
C ILE A 129 -4.54 5.77 12.08
N ALA A 130 -3.67 5.23 11.23
CA ALA A 130 -3.33 5.85 9.96
C ALA A 130 -4.54 5.99 9.01
N TYR A 131 -5.45 4.99 8.98
CA TYR A 131 -6.67 5.08 8.18
C TYR A 131 -7.65 6.11 8.72
N GLY A 132 -7.78 6.22 10.05
CA GLY A 132 -8.58 7.27 10.67
C GLY A 132 -8.07 8.67 10.29
N LEU A 133 -6.76 8.88 10.38
CA LEU A 133 -6.11 10.13 9.99
C LEU A 133 -6.20 10.40 8.48
N ALA A 134 -6.11 9.38 7.65
CA ALA A 134 -6.17 9.52 6.20
C ALA A 134 -7.50 10.10 5.70
N LEU A 135 -8.60 9.92 6.44
CA LEU A 135 -9.89 10.55 6.11
C LEU A 135 -9.82 12.08 6.06
N VAL A 136 -8.88 12.67 6.79
CA VAL A 136 -8.67 14.12 6.83
C VAL A 136 -7.41 14.50 6.08
N LEU A 137 -6.28 13.85 6.36
CA LEU A 137 -4.98 14.26 5.83
C LEU A 137 -4.87 14.02 4.32
N THR A 138 -5.39 12.92 3.77
CA THR A 138 -5.30 12.67 2.33
C THR A 138 -6.14 13.66 1.51
N PRO A 139 -7.43 13.90 1.84
CA PRO A 139 -8.20 14.95 1.16
C PRO A 139 -7.58 16.35 1.31
N ALA A 140 -7.10 16.71 2.50
CA ALA A 140 -6.46 18.01 2.72
C ALA A 140 -5.19 18.16 1.88
N ALA A 141 -4.34 17.12 1.81
CA ALA A 141 -3.14 17.13 0.97
C ALA A 141 -3.48 17.27 -0.52
N VAL A 142 -4.51 16.55 -1.00
CA VAL A 142 -4.96 16.66 -2.39
C VAL A 142 -5.51 18.08 -2.67
N TYR A 143 -6.29 18.64 -1.75
CA TYR A 143 -6.78 20.01 -1.87
C TYR A 143 -5.64 21.03 -1.97
N LEU A 144 -4.64 20.91 -1.11
CA LEU A 144 -3.47 21.79 -1.12
C LEU A 144 -2.65 21.66 -2.41
N ALA A 145 -2.57 20.44 -2.96
CA ALA A 145 -1.81 20.18 -4.18
C ALA A 145 -2.52 20.57 -5.47
N ALA A 146 -3.84 20.35 -5.53
CA ALA A 146 -4.65 20.60 -6.72
C ALA A 146 -5.27 22.01 -6.76
N GLY A 147 -5.21 22.77 -5.66
CA GLY A 147 -5.79 24.12 -5.56
C GLY A 147 -7.32 24.18 -5.59
N GLU A 148 -7.98 23.05 -5.71
CA GLU A 148 -9.43 22.98 -5.85
C GLU A 148 -10.04 21.88 -4.95
N LEU A 149 -11.30 22.07 -4.54
CA LEU A 149 -12.12 21.07 -3.83
C LEU A 149 -12.53 19.89 -4.74
N VAL A 150 -11.98 19.82 -5.94
CA VAL A 150 -12.33 18.82 -6.95
C VAL A 150 -12.00 17.43 -6.44
N GLY A 151 -13.00 16.58 -6.32
CA GLY A 151 -12.81 15.16 -6.03
C GLY A 151 -12.67 14.79 -4.55
N LEU A 152 -12.87 15.68 -3.58
CA LEU A 152 -12.84 15.32 -2.16
C LEU A 152 -13.89 14.25 -1.81
N GLY A 153 -15.09 14.35 -2.38
CA GLY A 153 -16.15 13.35 -2.19
C GLY A 153 -15.76 11.95 -2.63
N PRO A 154 -15.31 11.74 -3.89
CA PRO A 154 -14.78 10.46 -4.35
C PRO A 154 -13.59 9.94 -3.53
N ILE A 155 -12.68 10.81 -3.09
CA ILE A 155 -11.53 10.41 -2.25
C ILE A 155 -12.03 9.95 -0.87
N ALA A 156 -12.88 10.73 -0.22
CA ALA A 156 -13.46 10.41 1.07
C ALA A 156 -14.30 9.11 0.99
N LEU A 157 -15.07 8.92 -0.09
CA LEU A 157 -15.80 7.69 -0.34
C LEU A 157 -14.86 6.49 -0.51
N THR A 158 -13.80 6.63 -1.30
CA THR A 158 -12.80 5.55 -1.51
C THR A 158 -12.09 5.18 -0.21
N LEU A 159 -11.68 6.16 0.59
CA LEU A 159 -11.07 5.94 1.90
C LEU A 159 -12.09 5.34 2.89
N GLY A 160 -13.27 5.90 2.95
CA GLY A 160 -14.34 5.44 3.84
C GLY A 160 -14.78 4.01 3.50
N ALA A 161 -15.21 3.77 2.26
CA ALA A 161 -15.73 2.50 1.81
C ALA A 161 -14.65 1.44 1.53
N GLY A 162 -13.46 1.87 1.06
CA GLY A 162 -12.37 0.96 0.73
C GLY A 162 -11.47 0.58 1.91
N LEU A 163 -11.35 1.43 2.93
CA LEU A 163 -10.40 1.20 4.02
C LEU A 163 -11.08 1.24 5.41
N VAL A 164 -11.70 2.37 5.77
CA VAL A 164 -12.13 2.60 7.16
C VAL A 164 -13.33 1.72 7.53
N ALA A 165 -14.39 1.76 6.77
CA ALA A 165 -15.58 0.95 7.05
C ALA A 165 -15.28 -0.56 7.01
N PRO A 166 -14.55 -1.11 6.02
CA PRO A 166 -14.14 -2.51 6.05
C PRO A 166 -13.22 -2.86 7.22
N ALA A 167 -12.31 -1.97 7.64
CA ALA A 167 -11.44 -2.21 8.78
C ALA A 167 -12.22 -2.28 10.10
N LEU A 168 -13.20 -1.38 10.30
CA LEU A 168 -14.10 -1.41 11.45
C LEU A 168 -14.98 -2.65 11.43
N LEU A 169 -15.58 -2.97 10.28
CA LEU A 169 -16.41 -4.16 10.10
C LEU A 169 -15.60 -5.45 10.33
N ALA A 170 -14.33 -5.48 9.91
CA ALA A 170 -13.44 -6.60 10.15
C ALA A 170 -13.27 -6.91 11.64
N ARG A 171 -13.23 -5.88 12.49
CA ARG A 171 -13.16 -6.06 13.95
C ARG A 171 -14.45 -6.64 14.52
N ALA A 172 -15.60 -6.24 14.01
CA ALA A 172 -16.90 -6.80 14.39
C ALA A 172 -17.04 -8.26 13.91
N LEU A 173 -16.63 -8.54 12.67
CA LEU A 173 -16.70 -9.86 12.03
C LEU A 173 -15.47 -10.74 12.29
N HIS A 174 -14.61 -10.38 13.25
CA HIS A 174 -13.37 -11.15 13.52
C HIS A 174 -13.63 -12.65 13.74
N PRO A 175 -14.61 -13.10 14.57
CA PRO A 175 -14.79 -14.53 14.82
C PRO A 175 -15.08 -15.35 13.55
N PRO A 176 -16.00 -14.95 12.65
CA PRO A 176 -16.22 -15.68 11.40
C PRO A 176 -15.03 -15.58 10.45
N ILE A 177 -14.36 -14.42 10.34
CA ILE A 177 -13.20 -14.25 9.43
C ILE A 177 -12.01 -15.10 9.91
N ALA A 178 -11.76 -15.14 11.21
CA ALA A 178 -10.67 -15.94 11.77
C ALA A 178 -10.85 -17.46 11.54
N ARG A 179 -12.10 -17.92 11.36
CA ARG A 179 -12.41 -19.32 11.04
C ARG A 179 -12.16 -19.69 9.57
N ILE A 180 -12.02 -18.69 8.68
CA ILE A 180 -11.71 -18.94 7.27
C ILE A 180 -10.31 -19.57 7.17
N PRO A 181 -10.17 -20.76 6.54
CA PRO A 181 -8.88 -21.39 6.38
C PRO A 181 -7.88 -20.44 5.72
N GLN A 182 -6.65 -20.38 6.23
CA GLN A 182 -5.61 -19.45 5.76
C GLN A 182 -5.40 -19.53 4.24
N ARG A 183 -5.46 -20.73 3.65
CA ARG A 183 -5.34 -20.90 2.19
C ARG A 183 -6.44 -20.19 1.41
N VAL A 184 -7.69 -20.30 1.86
CA VAL A 184 -8.85 -19.65 1.24
C VAL A 184 -8.74 -18.14 1.37
N ARG A 185 -8.39 -17.65 2.55
CA ARG A 185 -8.21 -16.22 2.81
C ARG A 185 -7.07 -15.62 1.98
N ARG A 186 -5.91 -16.29 1.90
CA ARG A 186 -4.80 -15.86 1.03
C ARG A 186 -5.20 -15.88 -0.45
N GLY A 187 -5.92 -16.89 -0.90
CA GLY A 187 -6.46 -16.94 -2.25
C GLY A 187 -7.38 -15.76 -2.55
N ALA A 188 -8.32 -15.45 -1.64
CA ALA A 188 -9.21 -14.31 -1.79
C ALA A 188 -8.45 -12.97 -1.81
N VAL A 189 -7.46 -12.77 -0.92
CA VAL A 189 -6.61 -11.57 -0.92
C VAL A 189 -5.84 -11.43 -2.24
N ASN A 190 -5.24 -12.51 -2.76
CA ASN A 190 -4.55 -12.48 -4.05
C ASN A 190 -5.51 -12.16 -5.20
N THR A 191 -6.73 -12.68 -5.17
CA THR A 191 -7.77 -12.35 -6.16
C THR A 191 -8.13 -10.87 -6.10
N THR A 192 -8.28 -10.27 -4.91
CA THR A 192 -8.53 -8.83 -4.80
C THR A 192 -7.36 -8.00 -5.34
N VAL A 193 -6.12 -8.45 -5.15
CA VAL A 193 -4.94 -7.81 -5.76
C VAL A 193 -5.01 -7.85 -7.28
N ILE A 194 -5.36 -9.02 -7.88
CA ILE A 194 -5.55 -9.13 -9.34
C ILE A 194 -6.62 -8.16 -9.82
N VAL A 195 -7.76 -8.09 -9.14
CA VAL A 195 -8.88 -7.20 -9.51
C VAL A 195 -8.49 -5.72 -9.42
N ILE A 196 -7.78 -5.33 -8.35
CA ILE A 196 -7.28 -3.95 -8.19
C ILE A 196 -6.29 -3.62 -9.31
N CYS A 197 -5.31 -4.49 -9.56
CA CYS A 197 -4.31 -4.29 -10.60
C CYS A 197 -4.90 -4.33 -12.01
N PHE A 198 -5.90 -5.18 -12.26
CA PHE A 198 -6.69 -5.19 -13.49
C PHE A 198 -7.37 -3.84 -13.71
N GLY A 199 -8.04 -3.35 -12.67
CA GLY A 199 -8.64 -2.03 -12.69
C GLY A 199 -7.63 -0.93 -13.01
N LEU A 200 -6.49 -0.90 -12.38
CA LEU A 200 -5.45 0.09 -12.60
C LEU A 200 -4.80 -0.03 -13.99
N GLY A 201 -4.51 -1.25 -14.46
CA GLY A 201 -3.85 -1.49 -15.75
C GLY A 201 -4.64 -1.01 -16.96
N GLY A 202 -5.96 -1.17 -16.94
CA GLY A 202 -6.79 -0.86 -18.11
C GLY A 202 -6.97 0.63 -18.42
N GLY A 203 -6.95 1.48 -17.39
CA GLY A 203 -7.06 2.93 -17.57
C GLY A 203 -5.75 3.62 -17.94
N MET A 204 -4.63 2.96 -17.68
CA MET A 204 -3.30 3.59 -17.68
C MET A 204 -2.52 3.35 -18.96
N PHE A 205 -2.46 2.10 -19.44
CA PHE A 205 -1.64 1.80 -20.62
C PHE A 205 -2.24 2.31 -21.95
N LYS A 206 -3.54 2.60 -21.99
CA LYS A 206 -4.21 3.11 -23.21
C LYS A 206 -4.11 4.64 -23.38
N GLY A 207 -3.60 5.36 -22.39
CA GLY A 207 -3.47 6.82 -22.40
C GLY A 207 -2.06 7.32 -22.19
N LEU A 208 -1.04 6.43 -22.28
CA LEU A 208 0.35 6.79 -22.10
C LEU A 208 1.03 6.86 -23.47
N ASP A 209 1.38 8.09 -23.87
CA ASP A 209 2.38 8.30 -24.92
C ASP A 209 3.76 8.54 -24.30
N SER A 210 4.81 8.09 -24.97
CA SER A 210 6.20 8.29 -24.50
C SER A 210 6.57 9.77 -24.37
N ASP A 211 5.85 10.65 -25.06
CA ASP A 211 6.08 12.09 -25.07
C ASP A 211 5.38 12.82 -23.91
N ASP A 212 4.50 12.11 -23.18
CA ASP A 212 3.73 12.68 -22.08
C ASP A 212 4.53 12.89 -20.79
N PHE A 213 5.74 12.32 -20.70
CA PHE A 213 6.57 12.43 -19.49
C PHE A 213 8.07 12.42 -19.78
N SER A 214 8.82 13.13 -18.92
CA SER A 214 10.27 13.18 -18.98
C SER A 214 10.90 11.90 -18.42
N ALA A 215 11.73 11.20 -19.19
CA ALA A 215 12.45 10.02 -18.71
C ALA A 215 13.36 10.30 -17.49
N PRO A 216 14.09 11.43 -17.39
CA PRO A 216 14.82 11.81 -16.18
C PRO A 216 13.89 11.98 -14.96
N THR A 217 12.72 12.60 -15.11
CA THR A 217 11.74 12.78 -14.02
C THR A 217 11.22 11.43 -13.55
N LEU A 218 10.86 10.52 -14.47
CA LEU A 218 10.46 9.17 -14.12
C LEU A 218 11.60 8.41 -13.40
N GLY A 219 12.84 8.56 -13.85
CA GLY A 219 14.03 8.01 -13.18
C GLY A 219 14.15 8.50 -11.73
N LEU A 220 13.94 9.80 -11.49
CA LEU A 220 13.92 10.36 -10.14
C LEU A 220 12.80 9.80 -9.27
N VAL A 221 11.58 9.64 -9.83
CA VAL A 221 10.44 9.01 -9.14
C VAL A 221 10.79 7.57 -8.74
N VAL A 222 11.33 6.77 -9.66
CA VAL A 222 11.75 5.38 -9.38
C VAL A 222 12.81 5.35 -8.27
N ALA A 223 13.82 6.22 -8.37
CA ALA A 223 14.88 6.32 -7.35
C ALA A 223 14.31 6.69 -5.98
N ALA A 224 13.38 7.65 -5.90
CA ALA A 224 12.73 8.04 -4.65
C ALA A 224 11.92 6.88 -4.03
N LEU A 225 11.19 6.11 -4.84
CA LEU A 225 10.42 4.96 -4.39
C LEU A 225 11.32 3.83 -3.88
N VAL A 226 12.41 3.54 -4.57
CA VAL A 226 13.41 2.54 -4.13
C VAL A 226 14.10 3.01 -2.85
N ALA A 227 14.54 4.28 -2.80
CA ALA A 227 15.18 4.85 -1.61
C ALA A 227 14.25 4.82 -0.39
N ARG A 228 12.98 5.19 -0.54
CA ARG A 228 12.00 5.09 0.53
C ARG A 228 11.92 3.66 1.08
N SER A 229 11.74 2.66 0.22
CA SER A 229 11.57 1.28 0.66
C SER A 229 12.86 0.73 1.26
N ALA A 230 14.00 0.88 0.59
CA ALA A 230 15.26 0.30 1.02
C ALA A 230 15.90 1.08 2.18
N LEU A 231 16.15 2.40 1.99
CA LEU A 231 16.81 3.21 3.01
C LEU A 231 15.86 3.56 4.16
N GLY A 232 14.62 3.96 3.85
CA GLY A 232 13.62 4.26 4.86
C GLY A 232 13.31 3.05 5.73
N GLY A 233 13.12 1.87 5.14
CA GLY A 233 12.90 0.64 5.87
C GLY A 233 14.11 0.20 6.71
N ALA A 234 15.34 0.30 6.16
CA ALA A 234 16.55 -0.02 6.90
C ALA A 234 16.79 0.94 8.08
N LEU A 235 16.55 2.24 7.87
CA LEU A 235 16.65 3.25 8.91
C LEU A 235 15.59 3.04 10.00
N ALA A 236 14.35 2.75 9.62
CA ALA A 236 13.28 2.43 10.54
C ALA A 236 13.65 1.25 11.47
N ALA A 237 14.24 0.18 10.93
CA ALA A 237 14.69 -0.96 11.72
C ALA A 237 15.79 -0.61 12.75
N ARG A 238 16.57 0.46 12.48
CA ARG A 238 17.67 0.89 13.37
C ARG A 238 17.25 1.85 14.45
N ILE A 239 16.32 2.78 14.13
CA ILE A 239 15.91 3.85 15.05
C ILE A 239 14.66 3.51 15.85
N ALA A 240 13.88 2.53 15.42
CA ALA A 240 12.73 2.04 16.15
C ALA A 240 13.19 1.44 17.51
N PRO A 241 12.36 1.54 18.56
CA PRO A 241 12.56 0.76 19.77
C PRO A 241 12.75 -0.71 19.47
N ALA A 242 13.56 -1.42 20.29
CA ALA A 242 13.93 -2.82 20.03
C ALA A 242 12.71 -3.75 19.83
N GLU A 243 11.65 -3.49 20.57
CA GLU A 243 10.37 -4.20 20.51
C GLU A 243 9.63 -4.02 19.18
N LEU A 244 9.92 -2.93 18.44
CA LEU A 244 9.28 -2.59 17.15
C LEU A 244 10.24 -2.73 15.94
N ALA A 245 11.48 -3.12 16.18
CA ALA A 245 12.51 -3.17 15.13
C ALA A 245 12.17 -4.11 13.95
N THR A 246 11.33 -5.11 14.18
CA THR A 246 10.87 -6.05 13.15
C THR A 246 9.66 -5.53 12.37
N GLU A 247 8.79 -4.75 13.01
CA GLU A 247 7.57 -4.17 12.43
C GLU A 247 7.84 -2.87 11.68
N ALA A 248 8.79 -2.07 12.15
CA ALA A 248 9.06 -0.74 11.62
C ALA A 248 9.38 -0.71 10.11
N PRO A 249 10.16 -1.65 9.53
CA PRO A 249 10.36 -1.71 8.09
C PRO A 249 9.06 -1.90 7.30
N PHE A 250 8.12 -2.70 7.82
CA PHE A 250 6.81 -2.92 7.20
C PHE A 250 5.95 -1.65 7.26
N ALA A 251 5.97 -0.95 8.39
CA ALA A 251 5.23 0.30 8.53
C ALA A 251 5.72 1.39 7.57
N VAL A 252 7.03 1.45 7.28
CA VAL A 252 7.64 2.51 6.46
C VAL A 252 7.61 2.18 4.98
N ALA A 253 7.88 0.92 4.60
CA ALA A 253 8.10 0.57 3.19
C ALA A 253 6.82 0.50 2.34
N PHE A 254 5.65 0.29 2.94
CA PHE A 254 4.44 -0.02 2.18
C PHE A 254 3.38 1.07 2.34
N LYS A 255 3.02 1.67 1.19
CA LYS A 255 1.97 2.68 1.07
C LYS A 255 0.78 2.16 0.26
N ASN A 256 -0.36 2.79 0.39
CA ASN A 256 -1.51 2.46 -0.46
C ASN A 256 -1.34 3.07 -1.86
N VAL A 257 -0.38 2.49 -2.60
CA VAL A 257 -0.03 2.94 -3.95
C VAL A 257 -1.16 2.74 -4.95
N ALA A 258 -2.05 1.76 -4.70
CA ALA A 258 -3.26 1.56 -5.50
C ALA A 258 -4.22 2.73 -5.39
N LEU A 259 -4.45 3.21 -4.17
CA LEU A 259 -5.26 4.40 -3.92
C LEU A 259 -4.65 5.62 -4.59
N ALA A 260 -3.34 5.85 -4.42
CA ALA A 260 -2.63 6.97 -5.03
C ALA A 260 -2.74 6.95 -6.56
N ALA A 261 -2.51 5.79 -7.18
CA ALA A 261 -2.64 5.61 -8.62
C ALA A 261 -4.09 5.88 -9.12
N ALA A 262 -5.09 5.34 -8.40
CA ALA A 262 -6.50 5.55 -8.75
C ALA A 262 -6.90 7.03 -8.65
N VAL A 263 -6.47 7.73 -7.60
CA VAL A 263 -6.74 9.17 -7.41
C VAL A 263 -5.99 9.98 -8.47
N GLY A 264 -4.69 9.73 -8.67
CA GLY A 264 -3.86 10.42 -9.67
C GLY A 264 -4.42 10.28 -11.08
N GLY A 265 -4.71 9.05 -11.49
CA GLY A 265 -5.31 8.77 -12.78
C GLY A 265 -6.67 9.43 -12.99
N SER A 266 -7.39 9.69 -11.90
CA SER A 266 -8.70 10.33 -11.98
C SER A 266 -8.69 11.85 -12.01
N LEU A 267 -7.67 12.46 -11.42
CA LEU A 267 -7.55 13.91 -11.31
C LEU A 267 -6.67 14.50 -12.41
N SER A 268 -5.57 13.82 -12.76
CA SER A 268 -4.54 14.35 -13.66
C SER A 268 -4.11 13.35 -14.75
N GLY A 269 -4.90 12.30 -14.99
CA GLY A 269 -4.67 11.39 -16.10
C GLY A 269 -3.67 10.27 -15.84
N ALA A 270 -3.36 9.52 -16.91
CA ALA A 270 -2.58 8.29 -16.84
C ALA A 270 -1.16 8.51 -16.29
N VAL A 271 -0.52 9.62 -16.65
CA VAL A 271 0.85 9.95 -16.20
C VAL A 271 0.92 10.14 -14.69
N ALA A 272 -0.07 10.79 -14.09
CA ALA A 272 -0.13 10.97 -12.62
C ALA A 272 -0.35 9.65 -11.85
N ALA A 273 -0.81 8.61 -12.51
CA ALA A 273 -0.95 7.30 -11.92
C ALA A 273 0.34 6.45 -11.99
N LEU A 274 1.27 6.77 -12.91
CA LEU A 274 2.52 6.03 -13.11
C LEU A 274 3.34 5.84 -11.84
N PRO A 275 3.58 6.86 -10.97
CA PRO A 275 4.32 6.66 -9.73
C PRO A 275 3.73 5.54 -8.87
N GLY A 276 2.39 5.46 -8.75
CA GLY A 276 1.72 4.39 -8.02
C GLY A 276 1.92 3.02 -8.65
N LEU A 277 1.89 2.92 -10.00
CA LEU A 277 2.14 1.66 -10.71
C LEU A 277 3.58 1.17 -10.53
N VAL A 278 4.55 2.08 -10.64
CA VAL A 278 5.97 1.76 -10.45
C VAL A 278 6.26 1.39 -9.00
N ALA A 279 5.56 2.00 -8.05
CA ALA A 279 5.72 1.67 -6.64
C ALA A 279 5.33 0.22 -6.30
N PHE A 280 4.34 -0.36 -7.00
CA PHE A 280 3.92 -1.75 -6.76
C PHE A 280 5.06 -2.76 -6.87
N PRO A 281 5.76 -2.90 -8.01
CA PRO A 281 6.86 -3.84 -8.12
C PRO A 281 8.00 -3.51 -7.13
N VAL A 282 8.28 -2.24 -6.86
CA VAL A 282 9.30 -1.83 -5.88
C VAL A 282 8.93 -2.36 -4.48
N GLU A 283 7.70 -2.15 -4.03
CA GLU A 283 7.24 -2.62 -2.72
C GLU A 283 7.25 -4.15 -2.62
N ILE A 284 6.83 -4.85 -3.67
CA ILE A 284 6.82 -6.31 -3.69
C ILE A 284 8.24 -6.88 -3.65
N LEU A 285 9.18 -6.32 -4.42
CA LEU A 285 10.59 -6.73 -4.38
C LEU A 285 11.19 -6.48 -3.00
N TYR A 286 10.86 -5.36 -2.38
CA TYR A 286 11.31 -5.08 -1.03
C TYR A 286 10.66 -6.02 0.01
N PHE A 287 9.39 -6.37 -0.15
CA PHE A 287 8.74 -7.39 0.67
C PHE A 287 9.46 -8.74 0.56
N LEU A 288 9.80 -9.18 -0.66
CA LEU A 288 10.58 -10.41 -0.87
C LEU A 288 11.91 -10.37 -0.12
N PHE A 289 12.61 -9.25 -0.19
CA PHE A 289 13.88 -9.05 0.54
C PHE A 289 13.69 -9.16 2.06
N LEU A 290 12.68 -8.47 2.63
CA LEU A 290 12.40 -8.53 4.07
C LEU A 290 12.03 -9.94 4.52
N ALA A 291 11.16 -10.61 3.77
CA ALA A 291 10.70 -11.96 4.06
C ALA A 291 11.86 -12.96 4.01
N GLN A 292 12.74 -12.86 3.02
CA GLN A 292 13.92 -13.71 2.90
C GLN A 292 14.93 -13.46 4.03
N ARG A 293 15.19 -12.20 4.38
CA ARG A 293 16.05 -11.85 5.50
C ARG A 293 15.53 -12.43 6.81
N ARG A 294 14.22 -12.36 7.05
CA ARG A 294 13.57 -12.91 8.25
C ARG A 294 13.71 -14.43 8.30
N ALA A 295 13.46 -15.12 7.19
CA ALA A 295 13.58 -16.57 7.11
C ALA A 295 14.99 -17.07 7.47
N ARG A 296 16.03 -16.35 7.01
CA ARG A 296 17.42 -16.67 7.36
C ARG A 296 17.73 -16.48 8.84
N SER A 297 17.23 -15.39 9.44
CA SER A 297 17.41 -15.14 10.88
C SER A 297 16.73 -16.20 11.74
N SER A 298 15.53 -16.65 11.36
CA SER A 298 14.81 -17.73 12.08
C SER A 298 15.43 -19.12 11.94
N ALA A 299 16.25 -19.35 10.91
CA ALA A 299 16.97 -20.61 10.72
C ALA A 299 18.29 -20.68 11.51
N GLN A 300 18.77 -19.54 12.02
CA GLN A 300 20.01 -19.43 12.81
C GLN A 300 19.75 -19.36 14.32
N ALA A 301 18.51 -19.10 14.74
CA ALA A 301 18.06 -19.11 16.13
C ALA A 301 17.50 -20.49 16.53
#